data_3a4adca6ecefffcb74cb039c94f7d4e2
#
_entry.id   3a4adca6ecefffcb74cb039c94f7d4e2
#
_cell.length_a   1.000
_cell.length_b   1.000
_cell.length_c   1.000
_cell.angle_alpha   90.00
_cell.angle_beta   90.00
_cell.angle_gamma   90.00
#
_symmetry.space_group_name_H-M   'P 1'
#
loop_
_entity.id
_entity.type
_entity.pdbx_description
1 polymer ?
#
loop_
_entity_poly.entity_id
_entity_poly.type
_entity_poly.pdbx_seq_one_letter_code
_entity_poly.pdbx_strand_id
1 'polypeptide(L)'
;MRKENKLKILNAALEAKQRNTNEIARLTDSVCLTEYSHLTGTCEHGVTWTEALSQALKEHQIVVIPPSDDIYWLDGTVRIPSDRHIEASGATVRLVPEYPYIMLCNEHIHDGTGAPIDTSDRDRNISIHGGSWEESCSARGKRRLSSDKTSFRGVQTCMLFNNLDGLTITDVTFSHATSFSVQIGDLADGVFENFKFISCFADGLHINGNCENIYVRNFSGYVGDDLVALNMYDWIGSSINYGPARNIYCENIISTPDSKAKAFRIQPGLFKYEDGTVIDCSINDVYIKHVKGIFEYKMYFQSPPYLLGNKPEGEGAGSADNLFLEDIEITAQRAWYPNESDPVRGHFGMFFINSDIRYLSLKNVRYTTDENTSPYTHLIAIGPMSHLRNDREVFDPYISATLDTLELEDIFVNGERVTDVNSILKIIEFNDINGDGHSTGKGNVEHMILDGKTVL
;
A
#
# COMPACT_ATOMS: atom_id res chain seq x y z
N MET A 1 4.64 -15.36 24.41
CA MET A 1 4.47 -13.90 24.26
C MET A 1 4.38 -13.48 22.80
N ARG A 2 5.39 -13.69 21.93
CA ARG A 2 5.34 -13.19 20.54
C ARG A 2 4.41 -13.97 19.60
N LYS A 3 4.20 -15.28 19.77
CA LYS A 3 3.17 -16.04 19.04
C LYS A 3 1.74 -15.57 19.35
N GLU A 4 1.52 -15.05 20.54
CA GLU A 4 0.25 -14.47 20.96
C GLU A 4 -0.04 -13.16 20.23
N ASN A 5 1.00 -12.38 19.86
CA ASN A 5 0.83 -11.13 19.13
C ASN A 5 0.25 -11.37 17.72
N LYS A 6 0.70 -12.41 16.99
CA LYS A 6 0.10 -12.76 15.69
C LYS A 6 -1.40 -13.03 15.78
N LEU A 7 -1.79 -13.78 16.81
CA LEU A 7 -3.23 -14.08 17.04
C LEU A 7 -4.01 -12.82 17.42
N LYS A 8 -3.40 -11.89 18.17
CA LYS A 8 -4.05 -10.60 18.49
C LYS A 8 -4.29 -9.77 17.23
N ILE A 9 -3.28 -9.67 16.35
CA ILE A 9 -3.40 -8.96 15.09
C ILE A 9 -4.52 -9.56 14.23
N LEU A 10 -4.49 -10.88 14.04
CA LEU A 10 -5.51 -11.59 13.27
C LEU A 10 -6.90 -11.38 13.88
N ASN A 11 -7.03 -11.52 15.20
CA ASN A 11 -8.32 -11.35 15.88
C ASN A 11 -8.84 -9.92 15.74
N ALA A 12 -8.01 -8.89 15.92
CA ALA A 12 -8.40 -7.49 15.73
C ALA A 12 -8.95 -7.25 14.32
N ALA A 13 -8.26 -7.77 13.29
CA ALA A 13 -8.69 -7.67 11.90
C ALA A 13 -10.01 -8.46 11.63
N LEU A 14 -10.17 -9.65 12.20
CA LEU A 14 -11.40 -10.44 12.09
C LEU A 14 -12.58 -9.80 12.82
N GLU A 15 -12.34 -9.19 13.97
CA GLU A 15 -13.34 -8.44 14.71
C GLU A 15 -13.81 -7.22 13.92
N ALA A 16 -12.89 -6.50 13.27
CA ALA A 16 -13.24 -5.41 12.36
C ALA A 16 -14.14 -5.90 11.22
N LYS A 17 -13.76 -7.02 10.59
CA LYS A 17 -14.57 -7.65 9.55
C LYS A 17 -15.96 -8.01 10.05
N GLN A 18 -16.07 -8.57 11.25
CA GLN A 18 -17.37 -8.93 11.84
C GLN A 18 -18.21 -7.69 12.14
N ARG A 19 -17.59 -6.61 12.66
CA ARG A 19 -18.30 -5.33 12.89
C ARG A 19 -18.88 -4.81 11.59
N ASN A 20 -18.05 -4.67 10.54
CA ASN A 20 -18.50 -4.17 9.25
C ASN A 20 -19.59 -5.05 8.63
N THR A 21 -19.47 -6.37 8.70
CA THR A 21 -20.50 -7.30 8.22
C THR A 21 -21.83 -7.07 8.94
N ASN A 22 -21.80 -6.86 10.25
CA ASN A 22 -23.00 -6.61 11.04
C ASN A 22 -23.66 -5.27 10.68
N GLU A 23 -22.86 -4.23 10.43
CA GLU A 23 -23.38 -2.91 10.02
C GLU A 23 -24.01 -2.96 8.61
N ILE A 24 -23.36 -3.63 7.65
CA ILE A 24 -23.93 -3.83 6.31
C ILE A 24 -25.27 -4.59 6.39
N ALA A 25 -25.35 -5.62 7.23
CA ALA A 25 -26.58 -6.42 7.40
C ALA A 25 -27.76 -5.64 8.00
N ARG A 26 -27.54 -4.46 8.55
CA ARG A 26 -28.61 -3.57 9.06
C ARG A 26 -29.22 -2.67 8.00
N LEU A 27 -28.56 -2.54 6.85
CA LEU A 27 -29.06 -1.73 5.75
C LEU A 27 -30.24 -2.48 5.11
N THR A 28 -31.34 -1.79 4.85
CA THR A 28 -32.59 -2.42 4.36
C THR A 28 -33.22 -1.68 3.21
N ASP A 29 -32.95 -0.38 3.06
CA ASP A 29 -33.52 0.44 2.00
C ASP A 29 -32.68 0.33 0.72
N SER A 30 -33.25 -0.31 -0.31
CA SER A 30 -32.53 -0.67 -1.53
C SER A 30 -33.24 -0.15 -2.77
N VAL A 31 -32.45 0.31 -3.75
CA VAL A 31 -32.91 0.75 -5.06
C VAL A 31 -32.03 0.21 -6.19
N CYS A 32 -32.62 -0.04 -7.35
CA CYS A 32 -31.87 -0.32 -8.56
C CYS A 32 -31.46 1.01 -9.24
N LEU A 33 -30.19 1.15 -9.63
CA LEU A 33 -29.66 2.37 -10.25
C LEU A 33 -30.48 2.77 -11.51
N THR A 34 -31.02 1.80 -12.25
CA THR A 34 -31.80 2.07 -13.44
C THR A 34 -33.10 2.85 -13.18
N GLU A 35 -33.60 2.88 -11.95
CA GLU A 35 -34.75 3.72 -11.57
C GLU A 35 -34.42 5.23 -11.63
N TYR A 36 -33.13 5.56 -11.58
CA TYR A 36 -32.60 6.92 -11.72
C TYR A 36 -32.17 7.25 -13.15
N SER A 37 -32.56 6.46 -14.17
CA SER A 37 -32.19 6.68 -15.57
C SER A 37 -32.62 8.06 -16.12
N HIS A 38 -33.58 8.71 -15.49
CA HIS A 38 -33.99 10.06 -15.83
C HIS A 38 -32.96 11.15 -15.46
N LEU A 39 -31.93 10.81 -14.65
CA LEU A 39 -30.80 11.68 -14.27
C LEU A 39 -29.51 11.35 -15.04
N THR A 40 -29.58 10.47 -16.03
CA THR A 40 -28.40 10.15 -16.84
C THR A 40 -28.06 11.28 -17.79
N GLY A 41 -26.76 11.45 -18.02
CA GLY A 41 -26.22 12.30 -19.08
C GLY A 41 -25.72 11.48 -20.26
N THR A 42 -25.02 12.16 -21.17
CA THR A 42 -24.36 11.54 -22.31
C THR A 42 -22.98 12.13 -22.54
N CYS A 43 -22.04 11.29 -22.94
CA CYS A 43 -20.72 11.70 -23.41
C CYS A 43 -20.39 11.02 -24.74
N GLU A 44 -19.23 11.25 -25.31
CA GLU A 44 -18.83 10.60 -26.57
C GLU A 44 -18.70 9.08 -26.46
N HIS A 45 -18.59 8.53 -25.23
CA HIS A 45 -18.44 7.10 -24.97
C HIS A 45 -19.77 6.39 -24.68
N GLY A 46 -20.84 7.14 -24.38
CA GLY A 46 -22.15 6.57 -24.05
C GLY A 46 -22.92 7.32 -22.98
N VAL A 47 -23.77 6.59 -22.27
CA VAL A 47 -24.61 7.13 -21.20
C VAL A 47 -23.80 7.30 -19.92
N THR A 48 -23.85 8.50 -19.32
CA THR A 48 -23.19 8.78 -18.04
C THR A 48 -24.15 8.67 -16.86
N TRP A 49 -23.67 8.07 -15.77
CA TRP A 49 -24.48 7.71 -14.60
C TRP A 49 -24.05 8.43 -13.31
N THR A 50 -23.17 9.40 -13.39
CA THR A 50 -22.62 10.09 -12.21
C THR A 50 -23.71 10.72 -11.35
N GLU A 51 -24.60 11.50 -11.96
CA GLU A 51 -25.68 12.16 -11.24
C GLU A 51 -26.70 11.14 -10.71
N ALA A 52 -27.08 10.16 -11.54
CA ALA A 52 -27.98 9.09 -11.15
C ALA A 52 -27.48 8.31 -9.93
N LEU A 53 -26.20 7.89 -9.95
CA LEU A 53 -25.59 7.16 -8.84
C LEU A 53 -25.45 8.05 -7.60
N SER A 54 -25.05 9.31 -7.78
CA SER A 54 -24.93 10.24 -6.67
C SER A 54 -26.26 10.52 -5.98
N GLN A 55 -27.36 10.65 -6.75
CA GLN A 55 -28.69 10.87 -6.20
C GLN A 55 -29.24 9.61 -5.53
N ALA A 56 -29.07 8.45 -6.14
CA ALA A 56 -29.48 7.18 -5.54
C ALA A 56 -28.79 6.94 -4.18
N LEU A 57 -27.51 7.22 -4.08
CA LEU A 57 -26.73 7.09 -2.83
C LEU A 57 -27.15 8.11 -1.76
N LYS A 58 -27.64 9.28 -2.12
CA LYS A 58 -28.18 10.23 -1.15
C LYS A 58 -29.51 9.75 -0.57
N GLU A 59 -30.36 9.15 -1.37
CA GLU A 59 -31.72 8.78 -1.00
C GLU A 59 -31.84 7.39 -0.40
N HIS A 60 -30.99 6.42 -0.81
CA HIS A 60 -31.09 5.03 -0.41
C HIS A 60 -29.81 4.48 0.22
N GLN A 61 -29.98 3.50 1.13
CA GLN A 61 -28.87 2.84 1.82
C GLN A 61 -28.11 1.84 0.93
N ILE A 62 -28.82 1.15 0.07
CA ILE A 62 -28.28 0.15 -0.85
C ILE A 62 -28.59 0.55 -2.27
N VAL A 63 -27.58 0.73 -3.10
CA VAL A 63 -27.72 0.99 -4.52
C VAL A 63 -27.19 -0.20 -5.31
N VAL A 64 -28.07 -0.83 -6.06
CA VAL A 64 -27.74 -1.95 -6.95
C VAL A 64 -27.45 -1.42 -8.35
N ILE A 65 -26.22 -1.60 -8.81
CA ILE A 65 -25.83 -1.39 -10.21
C ILE A 65 -26.01 -2.75 -10.92
N PRO A 66 -27.07 -2.95 -11.69
CA PRO A 66 -27.37 -4.28 -12.22
C PRO A 66 -26.34 -4.71 -13.28
N PRO A 67 -26.15 -6.02 -13.48
CA PRO A 67 -25.37 -6.54 -14.58
C PRO A 67 -25.87 -5.99 -15.93
N SER A 68 -24.94 -5.60 -16.80
CA SER A 68 -25.24 -5.08 -18.13
C SER A 68 -24.09 -5.37 -19.09
N ASP A 69 -24.42 -5.55 -20.37
CA ASP A 69 -23.41 -5.55 -21.45
C ASP A 69 -22.93 -4.13 -21.75
N ASP A 70 -23.73 -3.11 -21.39
CA ASP A 70 -23.35 -1.71 -21.51
C ASP A 70 -22.52 -1.26 -20.31
N ILE A 71 -21.61 -0.32 -20.54
CA ILE A 71 -20.74 0.28 -19.51
C ILE A 71 -21.48 1.41 -18.81
N TYR A 72 -21.43 1.42 -17.49
CA TYR A 72 -21.88 2.55 -16.66
C TYR A 72 -20.77 3.60 -16.61
N TRP A 73 -20.82 4.58 -17.52
CA TRP A 73 -19.83 5.64 -17.58
C TRP A 73 -20.01 6.65 -16.43
N LEU A 74 -18.90 7.04 -15.82
CA LEU A 74 -18.85 8.15 -14.86
C LEU A 74 -18.07 9.31 -15.49
N ASP A 75 -18.66 10.49 -15.51
CA ASP A 75 -18.06 11.74 -15.98
C ASP A 75 -17.75 12.70 -14.82
N GLY A 76 -17.75 12.20 -13.59
CA GLY A 76 -17.49 12.92 -12.38
C GLY A 76 -17.16 11.99 -11.21
N THR A 77 -16.73 12.59 -10.10
CA THR A 77 -16.53 11.86 -8.84
C THR A 77 -17.87 11.63 -8.16
N VAL A 78 -18.16 10.40 -7.77
CA VAL A 78 -19.30 10.06 -6.93
C VAL A 78 -18.86 10.06 -5.46
N ARG A 79 -19.55 10.84 -4.64
CA ARG A 79 -19.35 10.89 -3.18
C ARG A 79 -20.34 9.99 -2.48
N ILE A 80 -19.84 9.13 -1.61
CA ILE A 80 -20.62 8.11 -0.90
C ILE A 80 -20.84 8.59 0.54
N PRO A 81 -22.09 8.85 0.94
CA PRO A 81 -22.41 9.18 2.33
C PRO A 81 -22.18 8.00 3.28
N SER A 82 -22.22 8.27 4.56
CA SER A 82 -22.20 7.24 5.62
C SER A 82 -23.37 6.26 5.50
N ASP A 83 -23.16 5.03 5.97
CA ASP A 83 -24.17 3.96 6.01
C ASP A 83 -24.70 3.62 4.60
N ARG A 84 -23.80 3.38 3.65
CA ARG A 84 -24.12 3.07 2.25
C ARG A 84 -23.43 1.80 1.75
N HIS A 85 -24.17 1.10 0.91
CA HIS A 85 -23.70 -0.11 0.21
C HIS A 85 -23.93 0.01 -1.29
N ILE A 86 -22.90 -0.23 -2.08
CA ILE A 86 -22.98 -0.39 -3.54
C ILE A 86 -22.85 -1.87 -3.87
N GLU A 87 -23.88 -2.45 -4.48
CA GLU A 87 -23.85 -3.79 -5.04
C GLU A 87 -23.71 -3.69 -6.56
N ALA A 88 -22.56 -4.12 -7.11
CA ALA A 88 -22.23 -3.95 -8.53
C ALA A 88 -21.83 -5.27 -9.22
N SER A 89 -22.20 -6.43 -8.65
CA SER A 89 -21.84 -7.73 -9.22
C SER A 89 -22.26 -7.87 -10.67
N GLY A 90 -21.27 -8.13 -11.54
CA GLY A 90 -21.48 -8.27 -12.99
C GLY A 90 -21.61 -6.95 -13.76
N ALA A 91 -21.49 -5.80 -13.11
CA ALA A 91 -21.47 -4.50 -13.76
C ALA A 91 -20.05 -4.06 -14.11
N THR A 92 -19.90 -3.31 -15.20
CA THR A 92 -18.67 -2.57 -15.53
C THR A 92 -18.93 -1.08 -15.36
N VAL A 93 -18.21 -0.46 -14.43
CA VAL A 93 -18.25 0.98 -14.17
C VAL A 93 -16.94 1.59 -14.65
N ARG A 94 -17.00 2.59 -15.51
CA ARG A 94 -15.82 3.17 -16.14
C ARG A 94 -15.82 4.69 -16.06
N LEU A 95 -14.70 5.25 -15.69
CA LEU A 95 -14.49 6.70 -15.68
C LEU A 95 -14.16 7.17 -17.11
N VAL A 96 -14.81 8.24 -17.57
CA VAL A 96 -14.51 8.81 -18.90
C VAL A 96 -13.03 9.26 -18.95
N PRO A 97 -12.32 9.03 -20.09
CA PRO A 97 -10.90 9.37 -20.18
C PRO A 97 -10.58 10.85 -19.94
N GLU A 98 -11.51 11.73 -20.24
CA GLU A 98 -11.36 13.18 -20.14
C GLU A 98 -11.47 13.70 -18.69
N TYR A 99 -12.03 12.88 -17.78
CA TYR A 99 -12.18 13.27 -16.39
C TYR A 99 -10.94 12.87 -15.57
N PRO A 100 -10.18 13.82 -15.04
CA PRO A 100 -8.88 13.53 -14.44
C PRO A 100 -8.92 13.22 -12.95
N TYR A 101 -10.11 13.07 -12.36
CA TYR A 101 -10.28 12.95 -10.93
C TYR A 101 -10.59 11.52 -10.48
N ILE A 102 -10.89 11.39 -9.20
CA ILE A 102 -11.21 10.15 -8.51
C ILE A 102 -12.60 9.66 -8.96
N MET A 103 -12.76 8.36 -9.13
CA MET A 103 -14.05 7.77 -9.49
C MET A 103 -15.01 7.78 -8.29
N LEU A 104 -14.59 7.22 -7.15
CA LEU A 104 -15.38 7.16 -5.93
C LEU A 104 -14.59 7.69 -4.73
N CYS A 105 -15.28 8.37 -3.83
CA CYS A 105 -14.73 8.74 -2.51
C CYS A 105 -15.85 8.80 -1.46
N ASN A 106 -15.52 8.81 -0.17
CA ASN A 106 -16.51 9.12 0.86
C ASN A 106 -16.88 10.60 0.86
N GLU A 107 -17.96 10.96 1.54
CA GLU A 107 -18.52 12.33 1.50
C GLU A 107 -17.60 13.34 2.15
N HIS A 108 -17.12 13.07 3.37
CA HIS A 108 -16.30 13.97 4.16
C HIS A 108 -14.83 13.60 4.12
N ILE A 109 -14.24 13.57 2.92
CA ILE A 109 -12.80 13.38 2.81
C ILE A 109 -12.04 14.65 3.14
N HIS A 110 -10.92 14.48 3.85
CA HIS A 110 -9.99 15.55 4.12
C HIS A 110 -8.94 15.68 3.02
N ASP A 111 -8.44 16.87 2.80
CA ASP A 111 -7.54 17.20 1.68
C ASP A 111 -6.10 16.71 1.85
N GLY A 112 -5.86 15.83 2.83
CA GLY A 112 -4.56 15.22 3.04
C GLY A 112 -3.47 16.20 3.48
N THR A 113 -3.81 17.33 4.07
CA THR A 113 -2.81 18.28 4.59
C THR A 113 -2.03 17.70 5.78
N GLY A 114 -2.50 16.56 6.31
CA GLY A 114 -1.98 15.99 7.54
C GLY A 114 -2.34 16.80 8.78
N ALA A 115 -3.16 17.85 8.65
CA ALA A 115 -3.65 18.59 9.79
C ALA A 115 -4.39 17.68 10.76
N PRO A 116 -4.40 17.98 12.06
CA PRO A 116 -5.22 17.24 13.01
C PRO A 116 -6.64 17.15 12.47
N ILE A 117 -7.15 15.93 12.37
CA ILE A 117 -8.44 15.67 11.77
C ILE A 117 -9.52 16.12 12.76
N ASP A 118 -10.40 16.99 12.32
CA ASP A 118 -11.67 17.18 13.04
C ASP A 118 -12.54 15.96 12.76
N THR A 119 -12.67 15.09 13.76
CA THR A 119 -13.45 13.85 13.64
C THR A 119 -14.94 14.08 13.79
N SER A 120 -15.41 15.34 13.90
CA SER A 120 -16.82 15.68 14.07
C SER A 120 -17.68 15.30 12.86
N ASP A 121 -17.06 15.24 11.67
CA ASP A 121 -17.68 14.91 10.39
C ASP A 121 -17.26 13.55 9.84
N ARG A 122 -16.69 12.69 10.67
CA ARG A 122 -16.17 11.38 10.27
C ARG A 122 -17.26 10.49 9.68
N ASP A 123 -17.03 9.99 8.47
CA ASP A 123 -17.93 9.05 7.82
C ASP A 123 -17.86 7.65 8.46
N ARG A 124 -18.87 6.82 8.18
CA ARG A 124 -18.90 5.45 8.70
C ARG A 124 -19.63 4.49 7.77
N ASN A 125 -19.28 3.21 7.90
CA ASN A 125 -20.00 2.08 7.31
C ASN A 125 -20.25 2.21 5.79
N ILE A 126 -19.19 2.33 5.03
CA ILE A 126 -19.26 2.33 3.57
C ILE A 126 -18.85 0.95 3.05
N SER A 127 -19.61 0.45 2.07
CA SER A 127 -19.35 -0.86 1.51
C SER A 127 -19.56 -0.87 -0.01
N ILE A 128 -18.66 -1.58 -0.72
CA ILE A 128 -18.71 -1.81 -2.16
C ILE A 128 -18.49 -3.29 -2.40
N HIS A 129 -19.42 -3.93 -3.08
CA HIS A 129 -19.33 -5.34 -3.45
C HIS A 129 -19.45 -5.52 -4.96
N GLY A 130 -18.51 -6.31 -5.53
CA GLY A 130 -18.55 -6.67 -6.93
C GLY A 130 -18.14 -5.56 -7.90
N GLY A 131 -18.29 -5.88 -9.17
CA GLY A 131 -18.05 -4.96 -10.29
C GLY A 131 -16.62 -4.93 -10.82
N SER A 132 -16.53 -4.46 -12.06
CA SER A 132 -15.28 -4.06 -12.72
C SER A 132 -15.20 -2.54 -12.74
N TRP A 133 -14.15 -2.00 -12.13
CA TRP A 133 -13.93 -0.57 -11.94
C TRP A 133 -12.72 -0.13 -12.77
N GLU A 134 -12.96 0.72 -13.76
CA GLU A 134 -11.96 1.03 -14.78
C GLU A 134 -11.73 2.54 -14.95
N GLU A 135 -10.47 2.94 -15.00
CA GLU A 135 -10.11 4.34 -15.26
C GLU A 135 -9.80 4.66 -16.73
N SER A 136 -9.75 3.68 -17.62
CA SER A 136 -9.43 3.83 -19.04
C SER A 136 -8.07 4.45 -19.32
N CYS A 137 -7.09 4.31 -18.43
CA CYS A 137 -5.77 4.85 -18.61
C CYS A 137 -4.85 3.89 -19.37
N SER A 138 -3.87 4.45 -20.09
CA SER A 138 -2.92 3.68 -20.89
C SER A 138 -1.52 3.66 -20.31
N ALA A 139 -1.25 4.45 -19.25
CA ALA A 139 0.03 4.51 -18.57
C ALA A 139 -0.09 5.23 -17.22
N ARG A 140 0.92 5.03 -16.36
CA ARG A 140 1.06 5.71 -15.07
C ARG A 140 1.08 7.23 -15.22
N GLY A 141 0.33 7.91 -14.37
CA GLY A 141 0.32 9.37 -14.28
C GLY A 141 -0.27 10.11 -15.47
N LYS A 142 -1.01 9.43 -16.34
CA LYS A 142 -1.67 10.07 -17.49
C LYS A 142 -2.84 10.97 -17.08
N ARG A 143 -3.42 10.71 -15.94
CA ARG A 143 -4.42 11.58 -15.31
C ARG A 143 -3.78 12.35 -14.18
N ARG A 144 -2.99 13.34 -14.48
CA ARG A 144 -2.55 14.26 -13.44
C ARG A 144 -3.73 15.15 -13.08
N LEU A 145 -4.02 15.25 -11.79
CA LEU A 145 -4.76 16.37 -11.27
C LEU A 145 -4.04 17.62 -11.74
N SER A 146 -4.76 18.50 -12.39
CA SER A 146 -4.19 19.78 -12.78
C SER A 146 -3.74 20.52 -11.52
N SER A 147 -2.80 21.44 -11.67
CA SER A 147 -2.31 22.29 -10.59
C SER A 147 -3.39 23.19 -9.97
N ASP A 148 -4.64 23.03 -10.34
CA ASP A 148 -5.75 23.86 -9.91
C ASP A 148 -6.31 23.48 -8.55
N LYS A 149 -5.47 23.01 -7.66
CA LYS A 149 -5.72 23.16 -6.22
C LYS A 149 -7.05 22.63 -5.69
N THR A 150 -7.76 21.86 -6.46
CA THR A 150 -8.86 21.14 -5.87
C THR A 150 -8.28 20.12 -4.89
N SER A 151 -8.82 20.11 -3.83
CA SER A 151 -8.73 19.48 -2.55
C SER A 151 -8.01 18.11 -2.39
N PHE A 152 -7.30 17.57 -3.34
CA PHE A 152 -6.68 16.23 -3.20
C PHE A 152 -5.18 16.18 -3.46
N ARG A 153 -4.46 17.27 -3.37
CA ARG A 153 -2.99 17.36 -3.43
C ARG A 153 -2.32 16.55 -4.57
N GLY A 154 -2.98 16.43 -5.70
CA GLY A 154 -2.42 15.69 -6.83
C GLY A 154 -2.54 14.16 -6.71
N VAL A 155 -3.29 13.67 -5.76
CA VAL A 155 -3.62 12.25 -5.62
C VAL A 155 -4.35 11.76 -6.87
N GLN A 156 -3.85 10.70 -7.44
CA GLN A 156 -4.40 10.04 -8.61
C GLN A 156 -4.73 8.61 -8.24
N THR A 157 -6.00 8.35 -7.98
CA THR A 157 -6.46 7.03 -7.57
C THR A 157 -7.84 6.76 -8.12
N CYS A 158 -8.15 5.50 -8.37
CA CYS A 158 -9.48 5.10 -8.79
C CYS A 158 -10.50 5.34 -7.66
N MET A 159 -10.20 4.87 -6.45
CA MET A 159 -11.04 5.08 -5.27
C MET A 159 -10.23 5.66 -4.12
N LEU A 160 -10.78 6.68 -3.45
CA LEU A 160 -10.14 7.37 -2.33
C LEU A 160 -11.04 7.40 -1.10
N PHE A 161 -10.54 6.91 0.02
CA PHE A 161 -11.26 6.96 1.29
C PHE A 161 -10.36 7.43 2.43
N ASN A 162 -10.83 8.42 3.18
CA ASN A 162 -10.18 8.83 4.42
C ASN A 162 -11.20 9.40 5.40
N ASN A 163 -10.80 9.64 6.65
CA ASN A 163 -11.70 10.14 7.68
C ASN A 163 -12.93 9.24 7.86
N LEU A 164 -12.71 7.93 8.03
CA LEU A 164 -13.77 6.93 7.91
C LEU A 164 -13.63 5.81 8.96
N ASP A 165 -14.75 5.39 9.55
CA ASP A 165 -14.87 4.19 10.36
C ASP A 165 -15.71 3.12 9.66
N GLY A 166 -15.11 1.98 9.37
CA GLY A 166 -15.77 0.87 8.69
C GLY A 166 -15.84 1.04 7.17
N LEU A 167 -14.85 0.51 6.46
CA LEU A 167 -14.85 0.39 5.00
C LEU A 167 -14.76 -1.07 4.60
N THR A 168 -15.64 -1.50 3.72
CA THR A 168 -15.59 -2.85 3.15
C THR A 168 -15.62 -2.78 1.63
N ILE A 169 -14.59 -3.31 0.96
CA ILE A 169 -14.57 -3.47 -0.50
C ILE A 169 -14.26 -4.93 -0.79
N THR A 170 -15.15 -5.61 -1.51
CA THR A 170 -15.02 -7.05 -1.76
C THR A 170 -15.41 -7.44 -3.18
N ASP A 171 -14.75 -8.50 -3.69
CA ASP A 171 -15.08 -9.15 -4.96
C ASP A 171 -14.99 -8.21 -6.18
N VAL A 172 -14.02 -7.30 -6.18
CA VAL A 172 -13.86 -6.26 -7.19
C VAL A 172 -12.72 -6.56 -8.16
N THR A 173 -12.88 -6.11 -9.39
CA THR A 173 -11.81 -6.07 -10.39
C THR A 173 -11.46 -4.63 -10.68
N PHE A 174 -10.18 -4.27 -10.58
CA PHE A 174 -9.66 -2.99 -11.03
C PHE A 174 -8.92 -3.16 -12.35
N SER A 175 -9.15 -2.24 -13.27
CA SER A 175 -8.39 -2.23 -14.52
C SER A 175 -7.99 -0.82 -14.95
N HIS A 176 -6.78 -0.72 -15.54
CA HIS A 176 -6.25 0.49 -16.14
C HIS A 176 -6.24 1.70 -15.19
N ALA A 177 -6.08 1.46 -13.88
CA ALA A 177 -5.90 2.53 -12.90
C ALA A 177 -4.58 3.27 -13.17
N THR A 178 -4.65 4.59 -13.24
CA THR A 178 -3.50 5.43 -13.64
C THR A 178 -2.41 5.49 -12.57
N SER A 179 -2.82 5.40 -11.30
CA SER A 179 -1.96 5.39 -10.12
C SER A 179 -2.45 4.29 -9.18
N PHE A 180 -2.97 4.62 -8.03
CA PHE A 180 -3.45 3.62 -7.08
C PHE A 180 -4.86 3.14 -7.44
N SER A 181 -5.13 1.85 -7.27
CA SER A 181 -6.49 1.34 -7.47
C SER A 181 -7.40 1.75 -6.32
N VAL A 182 -6.94 1.57 -5.09
CA VAL A 182 -7.60 2.09 -3.89
C VAL A 182 -6.57 2.79 -3.02
N GLN A 183 -6.88 3.99 -2.56
CA GLN A 183 -6.08 4.71 -1.57
C GLN A 183 -6.92 4.97 -0.34
N ILE A 184 -6.35 4.67 0.83
CA ILE A 184 -6.98 4.91 2.12
C ILE A 184 -6.03 5.65 3.05
N GLY A 185 -6.60 6.38 4.00
CA GLY A 185 -5.90 7.01 5.12
C GLY A 185 -6.90 7.37 6.21
N ASP A 186 -6.43 7.49 7.45
CA ASP A 186 -7.32 7.76 8.58
C ASP A 186 -8.56 6.87 8.58
N LEU A 187 -8.32 5.57 8.57
CA LEU A 187 -9.34 4.53 8.52
C LEU A 187 -9.23 3.60 9.72
N ALA A 188 -10.32 3.43 10.44
CA ALA A 188 -10.50 2.33 11.38
C ALA A 188 -11.41 1.26 10.77
N ASP A 189 -11.08 -0.01 11.01
CA ASP A 189 -11.86 -1.17 10.59
C ASP A 189 -12.04 -1.29 9.06
N GLY A 190 -10.91 -1.46 8.34
CA GLY A 190 -10.90 -1.67 6.88
C GLY A 190 -10.93 -3.15 6.49
N VAL A 191 -11.76 -3.52 5.52
CA VAL A 191 -11.88 -4.90 4.99
C VAL A 191 -11.77 -4.88 3.47
N PHE A 192 -10.75 -5.55 2.93
CA PHE A 192 -10.45 -5.61 1.50
C PHE A 192 -10.24 -7.06 1.09
N GLU A 193 -11.18 -7.65 0.36
CA GLU A 193 -11.11 -9.06 -0.03
C GLU A 193 -11.39 -9.30 -1.52
N ASN A 194 -10.71 -10.29 -2.08
CA ASN A 194 -10.94 -10.80 -3.42
C ASN A 194 -10.75 -9.72 -4.50
N PHE A 195 -9.62 -9.01 -4.44
CA PHE A 195 -9.28 -8.02 -5.47
C PHE A 195 -8.54 -8.68 -6.62
N LYS A 196 -8.95 -8.32 -7.83
CA LYS A 196 -8.26 -8.66 -9.07
C LYS A 196 -7.78 -7.40 -9.77
N PHE A 197 -6.50 -7.38 -10.15
CA PHE A 197 -5.89 -6.24 -10.83
C PHE A 197 -5.53 -6.62 -12.26
N ILE A 198 -5.96 -5.80 -13.23
CA ILE A 198 -5.70 -6.01 -14.65
C ILE A 198 -5.06 -4.74 -15.21
N SER A 199 -3.74 -4.80 -15.51
CA SER A 199 -3.02 -3.67 -16.10
C SER A 199 -3.16 -2.37 -15.30
N CYS A 200 -3.11 -2.43 -13.97
CA CYS A 200 -3.03 -1.26 -13.10
C CYS A 200 -1.60 -0.72 -13.10
N PHE A 201 -1.42 0.61 -13.18
CA PHE A 201 -0.11 1.21 -13.47
C PHE A 201 0.71 1.63 -12.25
N ALA A 202 0.13 1.56 -11.05
CA ALA A 202 0.85 1.74 -9.79
C ALA A 202 0.33 0.74 -8.75
N ASP A 203 0.00 1.18 -7.52
CA ASP A 203 -0.32 0.28 -6.42
C ASP A 203 -1.73 -0.30 -6.52
N GLY A 204 -1.90 -1.48 -5.97
CA GLY A 204 -3.21 -2.09 -5.77
C GLY A 204 -3.97 -1.40 -4.63
N LEU A 205 -3.54 -1.64 -3.39
CA LEU A 205 -4.06 -0.96 -2.20
C LEU A 205 -2.96 -0.10 -1.58
N HIS A 206 -3.17 1.20 -1.55
CA HIS A 206 -2.26 2.18 -0.99
C HIS A 206 -2.79 2.71 0.34
N ILE A 207 -2.09 2.42 1.44
CA ILE A 207 -2.50 2.74 2.79
C ILE A 207 -1.61 3.85 3.32
N ASN A 208 -2.19 5.02 3.57
CA ASN A 208 -1.54 6.12 4.27
C ASN A 208 -1.82 6.09 5.78
N GLY A 209 -1.26 7.04 6.50
CA GLY A 209 -1.25 7.05 7.95
C GLY A 209 -2.59 7.16 8.65
N ASN A 210 -2.54 6.88 9.94
CA ASN A 210 -3.62 6.80 10.89
C ASN A 210 -4.63 5.68 10.57
N CYS A 211 -4.12 4.47 10.31
CA CYS A 211 -4.97 3.32 10.01
C CYS A 211 -4.87 2.24 11.08
N GLU A 212 -6.01 1.61 11.42
CA GLU A 212 -6.03 0.50 12.37
C GLU A 212 -7.06 -0.58 12.01
N ASN A 213 -6.75 -1.82 12.43
CA ASN A 213 -7.59 -3.00 12.24
C ASN A 213 -7.93 -3.24 10.76
N ILE A 214 -6.91 -3.41 9.94
CA ILE A 214 -7.04 -3.60 8.50
C ILE A 214 -6.92 -5.08 8.15
N TYR A 215 -7.92 -5.58 7.45
CA TYR A 215 -7.99 -6.95 6.94
C TYR A 215 -7.90 -6.97 5.41
N VAL A 216 -6.83 -7.58 4.88
CA VAL A 216 -6.59 -7.71 3.43
C VAL A 216 -6.46 -9.19 3.08
N ARG A 217 -7.22 -9.67 2.09
CA ARG A 217 -7.15 -11.06 1.68
C ARG A 217 -7.44 -11.28 0.19
N ASN A 218 -6.77 -12.29 -0.40
CA ASN A 218 -7.00 -12.74 -1.77
C ASN A 218 -6.83 -11.63 -2.81
N PHE A 219 -5.67 -10.99 -2.82
CA PHE A 219 -5.29 -10.05 -3.87
C PHE A 219 -4.52 -10.76 -4.96
N SER A 220 -4.87 -10.51 -6.21
CA SER A 220 -4.16 -11.12 -7.34
C SER A 220 -4.14 -10.22 -8.57
N GLY A 221 -3.08 -10.34 -9.36
CA GLY A 221 -3.03 -9.74 -10.68
C GLY A 221 -1.81 -8.89 -10.94
N TYR A 222 -1.92 -8.02 -11.95
CA TYR A 222 -0.88 -7.12 -12.40
C TYR A 222 -1.08 -5.71 -11.84
N VAL A 223 -0.06 -5.24 -11.12
CA VAL A 223 0.10 -3.83 -10.74
C VAL A 223 1.50 -3.35 -11.14
N GLY A 224 1.66 -2.06 -11.33
CA GLY A 224 2.92 -1.49 -11.80
C GLY A 224 3.89 -1.09 -10.68
N ASP A 225 3.47 -1.13 -9.42
CA ASP A 225 4.31 -0.83 -8.24
C ASP A 225 4.01 -1.82 -7.11
N ASP A 226 3.32 -1.48 -6.04
CA ASP A 226 3.11 -2.36 -4.89
C ASP A 226 1.69 -2.98 -4.90
N LEU A 227 1.54 -4.29 -4.65
CA LEU A 227 0.20 -4.87 -4.47
C LEU A 227 -0.48 -4.31 -3.22
N VAL A 228 0.27 -4.20 -2.13
CA VAL A 228 -0.15 -3.53 -0.90
C VAL A 228 0.98 -2.63 -0.42
N ALA A 229 0.74 -1.33 -0.33
CA ALA A 229 1.66 -0.34 0.17
C ALA A 229 1.23 0.18 1.54
N LEU A 230 2.05 -0.07 2.57
CA LEU A 230 1.89 0.52 3.90
C LEU A 230 2.78 1.76 3.96
N ASN A 231 2.28 2.87 3.42
CA ASN A 231 3.00 4.12 3.27
C ASN A 231 2.51 5.14 4.31
N MET A 232 2.88 4.93 5.56
CA MET A 232 2.45 5.83 6.65
C MET A 232 3.10 7.20 6.55
N TYR A 233 4.30 7.23 5.97
CA TYR A 233 4.97 8.45 5.53
C TYR A 233 5.26 8.34 4.03
N ASP A 234 4.60 9.13 3.23
CA ASP A 234 4.73 9.12 1.78
C ASP A 234 5.05 10.52 1.24
N TRP A 235 5.22 10.61 -0.08
CA TRP A 235 5.46 11.88 -0.73
C TRP A 235 4.33 12.85 -0.45
N ILE A 236 4.69 14.08 -0.27
CA ILE A 236 3.73 15.16 0.01
C ILE A 236 2.63 15.30 -1.05
N GLY A 237 2.92 14.88 -2.29
CA GLY A 237 1.95 14.87 -3.39
C GLY A 237 1.16 13.57 -3.55
N SER A 238 1.46 12.55 -2.74
CA SER A 238 0.80 11.23 -2.80
C SER A 238 0.09 10.89 -1.50
N SER A 239 0.54 11.42 -0.37
CA SER A 239 -0.05 11.14 0.92
C SER A 239 -1.35 11.92 1.13
N ILE A 240 -2.39 11.23 1.58
CA ILE A 240 -3.64 11.85 2.01
C ILE A 240 -3.71 12.04 3.53
N ASN A 241 -2.95 11.24 4.27
CA ASN A 241 -2.84 11.31 5.73
C ASN A 241 -1.46 10.90 6.19
N TYR A 242 -1.03 11.47 7.31
CA TYR A 242 0.13 11.04 8.08
C TYR A 242 -0.35 10.51 9.43
N GLY A 243 0.39 9.54 10.00
CA GLY A 243 0.06 8.95 11.29
C GLY A 243 0.46 7.49 11.36
N PRO A 244 0.33 6.84 12.53
CA PRO A 244 0.70 5.45 12.70
C PRO A 244 -0.27 4.48 12.00
N ALA A 245 0.19 3.24 11.83
CA ALA A 245 -0.68 2.13 11.51
C ALA A 245 -0.47 0.97 12.48
N ARG A 246 -1.55 0.24 12.78
CA ARG A 246 -1.51 -0.92 13.68
C ARG A 246 -2.58 -1.96 13.35
N ASN A 247 -2.33 -3.20 13.80
CA ASN A 247 -3.23 -4.34 13.60
C ASN A 247 -3.57 -4.58 12.13
N ILE A 248 -2.56 -4.75 11.30
CA ILE A 248 -2.73 -5.00 9.86
C ILE A 248 -2.51 -6.47 9.58
N TYR A 249 -3.52 -7.13 9.05
CA TYR A 249 -3.46 -8.50 8.59
C TYR A 249 -3.61 -8.60 7.09
N CYS A 250 -2.66 -9.28 6.41
CA CYS A 250 -2.69 -9.53 4.98
C CYS A 250 -2.46 -11.01 4.69
N GLU A 251 -3.31 -11.63 3.88
CA GLU A 251 -3.20 -13.04 3.49
C GLU A 251 -3.49 -13.26 2.02
N ASN A 252 -2.74 -14.18 1.41
CA ASN A 252 -2.93 -14.63 0.03
C ASN A 252 -2.82 -13.48 -0.99
N ILE A 253 -1.60 -12.94 -1.09
CA ILE A 253 -1.25 -11.83 -1.98
C ILE A 253 -0.38 -12.37 -3.11
N ILE A 254 -0.90 -12.41 -4.33
CA ILE A 254 -0.29 -13.10 -5.46
C ILE A 254 -0.12 -12.15 -6.64
N SER A 255 1.12 -11.84 -6.99
CA SER A 255 1.45 -11.13 -8.22
C SER A 255 1.49 -12.09 -9.41
N THR A 256 1.07 -11.64 -10.58
CA THR A 256 1.22 -12.43 -11.81
C THR A 256 2.68 -12.43 -12.30
N PRO A 257 3.10 -13.45 -13.06
CA PRO A 257 4.48 -13.57 -13.54
C PRO A 257 4.98 -12.41 -14.40
N ASP A 258 4.10 -11.70 -15.05
CA ASP A 258 4.40 -10.53 -15.88
C ASP A 258 4.37 -9.20 -15.10
N SER A 259 3.96 -9.26 -13.84
CA SER A 259 3.95 -8.10 -12.97
C SER A 259 5.37 -7.70 -12.57
N LYS A 260 5.64 -6.40 -12.60
CA LYS A 260 6.87 -5.80 -12.09
C LYS A 260 6.70 -5.31 -10.65
N ALA A 261 5.65 -5.74 -10.00
CA ALA A 261 5.26 -5.26 -8.70
C ALA A 261 6.11 -5.82 -7.57
N LYS A 262 6.27 -5.00 -6.56
CA LYS A 262 6.57 -5.46 -5.20
C LYS A 262 5.28 -6.00 -4.60
N ALA A 263 5.38 -7.07 -3.79
CA ALA A 263 4.19 -7.53 -3.08
C ALA A 263 3.79 -6.52 -2.00
N PHE A 264 4.79 -6.04 -1.26
CA PHE A 264 4.60 -5.09 -0.18
C PHE A 264 5.65 -3.99 -0.18
N ARG A 265 5.19 -2.81 0.23
CA ARG A 265 6.03 -1.74 0.77
C ARG A 265 5.63 -1.53 2.22
N ILE A 266 6.62 -1.39 3.10
CA ILE A 266 6.43 -1.04 4.51
C ILE A 266 7.28 0.20 4.77
N GLN A 267 6.63 1.34 4.90
CA GLN A 267 7.26 2.65 4.86
C GLN A 267 6.83 3.51 6.05
N PRO A 268 7.48 3.32 7.22
CA PRO A 268 7.30 4.22 8.35
C PRO A 268 8.04 5.54 8.12
N GLY A 269 7.79 6.53 8.98
CA GLY A 269 8.49 7.80 8.93
C GLY A 269 8.14 8.70 10.12
N LEU A 270 8.70 9.90 10.07
CA LEU A 270 8.33 11.01 10.95
C LEU A 270 8.00 12.21 10.08
N PHE A 271 6.79 12.73 10.19
CA PHE A 271 6.38 13.93 9.47
C PHE A 271 6.41 15.15 10.39
N LYS A 272 7.04 16.22 9.93
CA LYS A 272 7.12 17.47 10.69
C LYS A 272 6.36 18.57 9.96
N TYR A 273 5.43 19.21 10.66
CA TYR A 273 4.76 20.41 10.20
C TYR A 273 5.64 21.65 10.27
N GLU A 274 5.25 22.70 9.56
CA GLU A 274 5.93 24.01 9.60
C GLU A 274 5.94 24.63 11.00
N ASP A 275 4.94 24.36 11.83
CA ASP A 275 4.86 24.83 13.22
C ASP A 275 5.72 24.04 14.19
N GLY A 276 6.42 23.00 13.69
CA GLY A 276 7.29 22.13 14.47
C GLY A 276 6.61 20.93 15.10
N THR A 277 5.31 20.76 14.92
CA THR A 277 4.59 19.54 15.35
C THR A 277 5.12 18.32 14.59
N VAL A 278 5.44 17.25 15.29
CA VAL A 278 5.91 15.98 14.71
C VAL A 278 4.81 14.93 14.82
N ILE A 279 4.49 14.29 13.70
CA ILE A 279 3.62 13.12 13.66
C ILE A 279 4.46 11.87 13.52
N ASP A 280 4.27 10.95 14.45
CA ASP A 280 4.81 9.60 14.37
C ASP A 280 4.02 8.80 13.34
N CYS A 281 4.68 8.33 12.29
CA CYS A 281 4.14 7.48 11.24
C CYS A 281 4.66 6.05 11.39
N SER A 282 4.72 5.55 12.62
CA SER A 282 5.17 4.19 12.91
C SER A 282 4.20 3.13 12.38
N ILE A 283 4.75 1.93 12.12
CA ILE A 283 3.99 0.77 11.66
C ILE A 283 4.16 -0.34 12.69
N ASN A 284 3.06 -0.72 13.33
CA ASN A 284 3.10 -1.68 14.42
C ASN A 284 2.09 -2.80 14.22
N ASP A 285 2.43 -4.00 14.70
CA ASP A 285 1.52 -5.13 14.71
C ASP A 285 1.01 -5.50 13.30
N VAL A 286 1.92 -5.93 12.43
CA VAL A 286 1.64 -6.36 11.05
C VAL A 286 1.85 -7.86 10.93
N TYR A 287 0.85 -8.57 10.41
CA TYR A 287 0.96 -9.98 10.09
C TYR A 287 0.62 -10.23 8.62
N ILE A 288 1.62 -10.63 7.83
CA ILE A 288 1.53 -10.91 6.41
C ILE A 288 1.76 -12.41 6.19
N LYS A 289 0.90 -13.04 5.40
CA LYS A 289 0.96 -14.47 5.17
C LYS A 289 0.59 -14.86 3.75
N HIS A 290 1.23 -15.93 3.22
CA HIS A 290 0.99 -16.44 1.88
C HIS A 290 1.18 -15.39 0.77
N VAL A 291 2.44 -15.03 0.51
CA VAL A 291 2.80 -14.06 -0.55
C VAL A 291 3.58 -14.76 -1.65
N LYS A 292 3.16 -14.58 -2.90
CA LYS A 292 3.80 -15.19 -4.07
C LYS A 292 3.96 -14.23 -5.24
N GLY A 293 4.91 -14.56 -6.12
CA GLY A 293 5.04 -13.89 -7.40
C GLY A 293 5.75 -12.55 -7.33
N ILE A 294 6.72 -12.42 -6.43
CA ILE A 294 7.62 -11.28 -6.40
C ILE A 294 8.73 -11.56 -7.39
N PHE A 295 8.69 -10.94 -8.57
CA PHE A 295 9.60 -11.28 -9.66
C PHE A 295 10.76 -10.31 -9.81
N GLU A 296 10.50 -9.02 -9.83
CA GLU A 296 11.52 -8.01 -10.09
C GLU A 296 11.81 -7.12 -8.90
N TYR A 297 10.90 -7.09 -7.93
CA TYR A 297 10.98 -6.20 -6.80
C TYR A 297 11.02 -6.96 -5.50
N LYS A 298 11.65 -6.37 -4.55
CA LYS A 298 11.80 -6.83 -3.18
C LYS A 298 10.62 -6.35 -2.33
N MET A 299 10.27 -7.14 -1.35
CA MET A 299 9.60 -6.61 -0.16
C MET A 299 10.64 -5.78 0.58
N TYR A 300 10.41 -4.50 0.79
CA TYR A 300 11.39 -3.67 1.46
C TYR A 300 10.77 -2.73 2.49
N PHE A 301 11.55 -2.46 3.48
CA PHE A 301 11.28 -1.54 4.56
C PHE A 301 12.16 -0.34 4.32
N GLN A 302 11.57 0.81 4.04
CA GLN A 302 12.35 2.01 3.79
C GLN A 302 11.64 3.24 4.33
N SER A 303 12.41 4.27 4.56
CA SER A 303 11.90 5.60 4.86
C SER A 303 12.13 6.54 3.67
N PRO A 304 11.17 7.39 3.35
CA PRO A 304 11.24 8.21 2.14
C PRO A 304 11.91 9.58 2.26
N PRO A 305 12.47 10.05 3.38
CA PRO A 305 12.83 11.46 3.54
C PRO A 305 13.74 12.01 2.46
N TYR A 306 14.56 11.17 1.85
CA TYR A 306 15.50 11.54 0.80
C TYR A 306 14.85 11.68 -0.60
N LEU A 307 13.68 11.12 -0.82
CA LEU A 307 12.99 11.20 -2.11
C LEU A 307 12.64 12.62 -2.51
N LEU A 308 12.58 13.53 -1.58
CA LEU A 308 12.21 14.93 -1.79
C LEU A 308 13.43 15.85 -1.98
N GLY A 309 14.65 15.35 -1.77
CA GLY A 309 15.89 16.09 -1.99
C GLY A 309 16.24 17.15 -0.96
N ASN A 310 15.32 17.50 -0.09
CA ASN A 310 15.57 18.32 1.08
C ASN A 310 14.83 17.66 2.22
N LYS A 311 15.58 17.01 3.12
CA LYS A 311 15.02 16.50 4.36
C LYS A 311 14.71 17.71 5.24
N PRO A 312 13.43 18.00 5.56
CA PRO A 312 13.16 19.02 6.56
C PRO A 312 13.85 18.63 7.87
N GLU A 313 14.38 19.62 8.57
CA GLU A 313 15.03 19.40 9.84
C GLU A 313 14.03 18.75 10.82
N GLY A 314 14.40 17.59 11.38
CA GLY A 314 13.57 16.83 12.32
C GLY A 314 12.72 15.70 11.72
N GLU A 315 12.70 15.50 10.41
CA GLU A 315 12.16 14.26 9.85
C GLU A 315 13.14 13.09 10.06
N GLY A 316 12.60 11.91 10.29
CA GLY A 316 13.34 10.70 10.55
C GLY A 316 12.87 9.49 9.76
N ALA A 317 13.65 8.41 9.86
CA ALA A 317 13.33 7.14 9.20
C ALA A 317 12.02 6.50 9.70
N GLY A 318 11.55 6.91 10.87
CA GLY A 318 10.42 6.27 11.52
C GLY A 318 10.78 4.89 12.07
N SER A 319 9.80 4.23 12.64
CA SER A 319 10.00 2.92 13.26
C SER A 319 8.87 1.95 12.95
N ALA A 320 9.21 0.66 13.06
CA ALA A 320 8.22 -0.41 13.02
C ALA A 320 8.46 -1.43 14.15
N ASP A 321 7.40 -2.11 14.57
CA ASP A 321 7.47 -3.15 15.58
C ASP A 321 6.50 -4.29 15.29
N ASN A 322 6.83 -5.50 15.76
CA ASN A 322 6.00 -6.68 15.62
C ASN A 322 5.59 -6.98 14.17
N LEU A 323 6.57 -7.07 13.27
CA LEU A 323 6.37 -7.47 11.89
C LEU A 323 6.53 -8.99 11.75
N PHE A 324 5.46 -9.68 11.35
CA PHE A 324 5.43 -11.11 11.14
C PHE A 324 5.13 -11.41 9.67
N LEU A 325 6.04 -12.08 8.97
CA LEU A 325 5.89 -12.46 7.56
C LEU A 325 6.08 -13.98 7.44
N GLU A 326 5.05 -14.67 6.96
CA GLU A 326 5.04 -16.14 6.86
C GLU A 326 4.66 -16.62 5.46
N ASP A 327 5.20 -17.77 5.07
CA ASP A 327 4.87 -18.45 3.81
C ASP A 327 5.09 -17.53 2.59
N ILE A 328 6.34 -17.09 2.40
CA ILE A 328 6.74 -16.12 1.37
C ILE A 328 7.53 -16.86 0.28
N GLU A 329 7.05 -16.80 -0.95
CA GLU A 329 7.79 -17.27 -2.14
C GLU A 329 8.35 -16.06 -2.92
N ILE A 330 9.66 -15.95 -3.02
CA ILE A 330 10.36 -14.86 -3.69
C ILE A 330 11.20 -15.43 -4.83
N THR A 331 10.98 -14.92 -6.04
CA THR A 331 11.83 -15.21 -7.19
C THR A 331 12.60 -13.92 -7.51
N ALA A 332 13.93 -13.97 -7.45
CA ALA A 332 14.75 -12.83 -7.83
C ALA A 332 14.62 -12.59 -9.32
N GLN A 333 14.34 -11.37 -9.68
CA GLN A 333 14.46 -10.89 -11.05
C GLN A 333 15.48 -9.75 -11.12
N ARG A 334 15.80 -9.33 -12.34
CA ARG A 334 16.76 -8.27 -12.59
C ARG A 334 16.48 -7.06 -11.71
N ALA A 335 17.46 -6.65 -10.94
CA ALA A 335 17.39 -5.41 -10.21
C ALA A 335 17.17 -4.24 -11.18
N TRP A 336 16.29 -3.35 -10.82
CA TRP A 336 15.90 -2.20 -11.65
C TRP A 336 16.91 -1.06 -11.62
N TYR A 337 17.98 -1.22 -10.87
CA TYR A 337 18.93 -0.16 -10.60
C TYR A 337 20.16 -0.29 -11.50
N PRO A 338 20.52 0.76 -12.25
CA PRO A 338 21.62 0.71 -13.23
C PRO A 338 23.02 0.53 -12.62
N ASN A 339 23.15 0.48 -11.31
CA ASN A 339 24.45 0.37 -10.61
C ASN A 339 24.74 -1.03 -10.06
N GLU A 340 24.12 -2.06 -10.61
CA GLU A 340 24.32 -3.45 -10.19
C GLU A 340 25.79 -3.93 -10.27
N SER A 341 26.61 -3.23 -11.03
CA SER A 341 28.04 -3.57 -11.19
C SER A 341 28.95 -2.97 -10.12
N ASP A 342 28.44 -2.07 -9.28
CA ASP A 342 29.22 -1.47 -8.21
C ASP A 342 29.00 -2.23 -6.88
N PRO A 343 30.00 -2.97 -6.40
CA PRO A 343 29.87 -3.77 -5.17
C PRO A 343 29.63 -2.94 -3.90
N VAL A 344 29.89 -1.65 -3.91
CA VAL A 344 29.61 -0.75 -2.79
C VAL A 344 28.18 -0.23 -2.85
N ARG A 345 27.65 -0.03 -4.05
CA ARG A 345 26.39 0.66 -4.33
C ARG A 345 25.27 -0.26 -4.78
N GLY A 346 25.61 -1.49 -5.18
CA GLY A 346 24.70 -2.46 -5.78
C GLY A 346 24.16 -3.53 -4.83
N HIS A 347 24.27 -3.37 -3.52
CA HIS A 347 23.73 -4.36 -2.58
C HIS A 347 22.24 -4.16 -2.38
N PHE A 348 21.46 -5.15 -2.80
CA PHE A 348 20.01 -5.16 -2.64
C PHE A 348 19.56 -6.34 -1.79
N GLY A 349 18.50 -6.11 -1.02
CA GLY A 349 17.79 -7.17 -0.32
C GLY A 349 16.42 -7.40 -0.91
N MET A 350 15.97 -8.64 -0.94
CA MET A 350 14.55 -8.93 -1.19
C MET A 350 13.71 -8.41 -0.02
N PHE A 351 14.29 -8.43 1.18
CA PHE A 351 13.85 -7.64 2.34
C PHE A 351 14.89 -6.54 2.55
N PHE A 352 14.63 -5.37 1.99
CA PHE A 352 15.52 -4.24 2.14
C PHE A 352 15.06 -3.36 3.30
N ILE A 353 15.91 -3.20 4.31
CA ILE A 353 15.60 -2.55 5.58
C ILE A 353 16.47 -1.32 5.75
N ASN A 354 15.85 -0.14 5.74
CA ASN A 354 16.52 1.11 6.08
C ASN A 354 15.73 2.00 7.05
N SER A 355 14.89 1.36 7.87
CA SER A 355 14.17 1.98 8.98
C SER A 355 14.47 1.22 10.27
N ASP A 356 14.24 1.85 11.41
CA ASP A 356 14.38 1.16 12.68
C ASP A 356 13.23 0.18 12.89
N ILE A 357 13.58 -1.08 13.16
CA ILE A 357 12.61 -2.15 13.39
C ILE A 357 12.94 -2.83 14.73
N ARG A 358 11.99 -2.84 15.63
CA ARG A 358 12.20 -3.50 16.92
C ARG A 358 12.13 -5.02 16.82
N TYR A 359 11.20 -5.54 16.02
CA TYR A 359 11.07 -6.98 15.83
C TYR A 359 10.55 -7.34 14.43
N LEU A 360 11.31 -8.18 13.73
CA LEU A 360 10.95 -8.78 12.45
C LEU A 360 11.08 -10.30 12.54
N SER A 361 10.01 -11.01 12.21
CA SER A 361 10.00 -12.46 12.06
C SER A 361 9.73 -12.85 10.62
N LEU A 362 10.64 -13.63 10.03
CA LEU A 362 10.50 -14.25 8.72
C LEU A 362 10.41 -15.76 8.90
N LYS A 363 9.29 -16.36 8.49
CA LYS A 363 9.05 -17.79 8.63
C LYS A 363 8.62 -18.43 7.31
N ASN A 364 9.17 -19.60 7.02
CA ASN A 364 8.90 -20.35 5.79
C ASN A 364 9.05 -19.48 4.54
N VAL A 365 10.25 -18.89 4.39
CA VAL A 365 10.60 -18.07 3.23
C VAL A 365 11.37 -18.93 2.23
N ARG A 366 10.94 -18.94 0.98
CA ARG A 366 11.58 -19.61 -0.14
C ARG A 366 12.04 -18.56 -1.14
N TYR A 367 13.34 -18.42 -1.25
CA TYR A 367 14.00 -17.51 -2.18
C TYR A 367 14.66 -18.28 -3.30
N THR A 368 14.26 -18.00 -4.54
CA THR A 368 14.82 -18.64 -5.72
C THR A 368 15.58 -17.59 -6.54
N THR A 369 16.82 -17.91 -6.90
CA THR A 369 17.64 -17.10 -7.80
C THR A 369 17.78 -17.82 -9.14
N ASP A 370 18.06 -17.09 -10.20
CA ASP A 370 18.36 -17.59 -11.52
C ASP A 370 19.69 -17.01 -12.05
N GLU A 371 20.04 -17.37 -13.28
CA GLU A 371 21.27 -16.91 -13.94
C GLU A 371 21.32 -15.38 -14.16
N ASN A 372 20.18 -14.71 -14.11
CA ASN A 372 20.05 -13.26 -14.27
C ASN A 372 20.07 -12.53 -12.92
N THR A 373 20.07 -13.26 -11.81
CA THR A 373 20.11 -12.64 -10.48
C THR A 373 21.48 -12.03 -10.24
N SER A 374 21.52 -10.74 -9.92
CA SER A 374 22.75 -10.08 -9.56
C SER A 374 23.44 -10.76 -8.38
N PRO A 375 24.76 -11.00 -8.42
CA PRO A 375 25.51 -11.60 -7.31
C PRO A 375 25.54 -10.70 -6.06
N TYR A 376 25.11 -9.46 -6.19
CA TYR A 376 24.99 -8.51 -5.07
C TYR A 376 23.62 -8.47 -4.43
N THR A 377 22.68 -9.29 -4.91
CA THR A 377 21.34 -9.42 -4.32
C THR A 377 21.36 -10.43 -3.19
N HIS A 378 20.91 -10.00 -2.02
CA HIS A 378 20.78 -10.83 -0.83
C HIS A 378 19.32 -11.06 -0.48
N LEU A 379 19.00 -12.05 0.31
CA LEU A 379 17.64 -12.20 0.83
C LEU A 379 17.31 -11.02 1.74
N ILE A 380 18.22 -10.64 2.63
CA ILE A 380 18.04 -9.52 3.56
C ILE A 380 19.21 -8.54 3.40
N ALA A 381 18.91 -7.27 3.26
CA ALA A 381 19.91 -6.20 3.32
C ALA A 381 19.44 -5.09 4.27
N ILE A 382 20.33 -4.64 5.13
CA ILE A 382 20.04 -3.64 6.17
C ILE A 382 21.04 -2.50 6.05
N GLY A 383 20.54 -1.27 6.00
CA GLY A 383 21.34 -0.07 6.01
C GLY A 383 20.90 0.98 5.02
N PRO A 384 21.75 1.97 4.77
CA PRO A 384 21.47 3.05 3.84
C PRO A 384 21.16 2.55 2.44
N MET A 385 20.33 3.27 1.73
CA MET A 385 19.98 2.99 0.34
C MET A 385 20.46 4.11 -0.58
N SER A 386 20.99 3.76 -1.75
CA SER A 386 21.27 4.72 -2.81
C SER A 386 20.13 4.79 -3.82
N HIS A 387 19.90 5.95 -4.39
CA HIS A 387 18.92 6.17 -5.46
C HIS A 387 19.54 6.91 -6.64
N LEU A 388 19.04 6.61 -7.84
CA LEU A 388 19.20 7.49 -8.96
C LEU A 388 18.08 8.52 -8.99
N ARG A 389 18.47 9.79 -8.95
CA ARG A 389 17.55 10.90 -9.11
C ARG A 389 18.09 11.89 -10.14
N ASN A 390 17.34 12.13 -11.21
CA ASN A 390 17.73 13.04 -12.27
C ASN A 390 19.18 12.78 -12.76
N ASP A 391 19.50 11.52 -13.03
CA ASP A 391 20.84 11.05 -13.46
C ASP A 391 21.98 11.27 -12.43
N ARG A 392 21.62 11.57 -11.19
CA ARG A 392 22.57 11.65 -10.08
C ARG A 392 22.24 10.57 -9.04
N GLU A 393 23.26 9.89 -8.60
CA GLU A 393 23.15 9.00 -7.46
C GLU A 393 23.01 9.84 -6.19
N VAL A 394 21.92 9.60 -5.48
CA VAL A 394 21.65 10.22 -4.18
C VAL A 394 21.70 9.12 -3.14
N PHE A 395 22.59 9.27 -2.18
CA PHE A 395 22.63 8.43 -1.00
C PHE A 395 21.74 9.06 0.05
N ASP A 396 21.14 8.20 0.87
CA ASP A 396 20.56 8.65 2.12
C ASP A 396 21.62 8.59 3.23
N PRO A 397 22.40 9.65 3.39
CA PRO A 397 23.55 9.63 4.26
C PRO A 397 23.21 9.64 5.74
N TYR A 398 21.95 9.88 6.08
CA TYR A 398 21.55 10.18 7.44
C TYR A 398 20.79 9.05 8.12
N ILE A 399 20.49 7.96 7.40
CA ILE A 399 19.72 6.88 7.97
C ILE A 399 20.60 5.68 8.26
N SER A 400 20.93 5.52 9.53
CA SER A 400 21.30 4.22 10.07
C SER A 400 20.04 3.45 10.39
N ALA A 401 19.96 2.21 9.95
CA ALA A 401 18.85 1.34 10.23
C ALA A 401 19.25 0.32 11.30
N THR A 402 18.46 0.21 12.36
CA THR A 402 18.65 -0.78 13.43
C THR A 402 17.51 -1.77 13.44
N LEU A 403 17.85 -3.03 13.43
CA LEU A 403 16.92 -4.14 13.67
C LEU A 403 17.26 -4.76 15.02
N ASP A 404 16.45 -4.48 16.05
CA ASP A 404 16.73 -4.98 17.39
C ASP A 404 16.69 -6.50 17.45
N THR A 405 15.66 -7.12 16.85
CA THR A 405 15.55 -8.59 16.80
C THR A 405 15.08 -9.07 15.44
N LEU A 406 15.91 -9.92 14.80
CA LEU A 406 15.58 -10.68 13.61
C LEU A 406 15.39 -12.16 13.98
N GLU A 407 14.18 -12.68 13.79
CA GLU A 407 13.88 -14.10 13.96
C GLU A 407 13.62 -14.75 12.60
N LEU A 408 14.40 -15.79 12.28
CA LEU A 408 14.37 -16.54 11.03
C LEU A 408 14.01 -18.00 11.35
N GLU A 409 12.96 -18.52 10.73
CA GLU A 409 12.51 -19.91 10.88
C GLU A 409 12.20 -20.51 9.50
N ASP A 410 12.77 -21.68 9.19
CA ASP A 410 12.51 -22.37 7.93
C ASP A 410 12.80 -21.50 6.68
N ILE A 411 14.01 -20.99 6.57
CA ILE A 411 14.46 -20.18 5.43
C ILE A 411 15.16 -21.08 4.41
N PHE A 412 14.78 -20.95 3.14
CA PHE A 412 15.33 -21.73 2.03
C PHE A 412 15.80 -20.83 0.90
N VAL A 413 16.98 -21.11 0.38
CA VAL A 413 17.53 -20.46 -0.83
C VAL A 413 17.83 -21.56 -1.86
N ASN A 414 17.23 -21.45 -3.04
CA ASN A 414 17.36 -22.43 -4.10
C ASN A 414 17.06 -23.89 -3.66
N GLY A 415 16.09 -24.05 -2.75
CA GLY A 415 15.68 -25.34 -2.19
C GLY A 415 16.52 -25.84 -1.02
N GLU A 416 17.64 -25.21 -0.72
CA GLU A 416 18.49 -25.57 0.40
C GLU A 416 18.14 -24.76 1.65
N ARG A 417 18.07 -25.43 2.80
CA ARG A 417 17.80 -24.75 4.08
C ARG A 417 19.01 -23.93 4.51
N VAL A 418 18.78 -22.71 4.90
CA VAL A 418 19.80 -21.80 5.41
C VAL A 418 20.22 -22.24 6.82
N THR A 419 21.53 -22.48 7.00
CA THR A 419 22.13 -22.83 8.29
C THR A 419 23.14 -21.80 8.76
N ASP A 420 23.57 -20.86 7.89
CA ASP A 420 24.43 -19.73 8.18
C ASP A 420 23.76 -18.45 7.68
N VAL A 421 23.44 -17.58 8.62
CA VAL A 421 22.75 -16.31 8.33
C VAL A 421 23.60 -15.36 7.49
N ASN A 422 24.93 -15.44 7.57
CA ASN A 422 25.84 -14.61 6.78
C ASN A 422 25.71 -14.89 5.27
N SER A 423 25.20 -16.05 4.89
CA SER A 423 24.96 -16.39 3.48
C SER A 423 23.79 -15.62 2.85
N ILE A 424 22.90 -15.04 3.65
CA ILE A 424 21.66 -14.40 3.21
C ILE A 424 21.52 -12.94 3.65
N LEU A 425 22.35 -12.51 4.61
CA LEU A 425 22.27 -11.17 5.21
C LEU A 425 23.44 -10.31 4.75
N LYS A 426 23.13 -9.09 4.33
CA LYS A 426 24.11 -8.05 4.06
C LYS A 426 23.87 -6.85 4.96
N ILE A 427 24.88 -6.50 5.73
CA ILE A 427 24.95 -5.22 6.41
C ILE A 427 25.59 -4.22 5.46
N ILE A 428 24.90 -3.13 5.19
CA ILE A 428 25.37 -2.05 4.31
C ILE A 428 25.95 -0.95 5.18
N GLU A 429 27.13 -0.49 4.82
CA GLU A 429 27.83 0.60 5.49
C GLU A 429 28.39 1.56 4.45
N PHE A 430 28.09 2.84 4.62
CA PHE A 430 28.65 3.92 3.82
C PHE A 430 29.49 4.83 4.71
N ASN A 431 30.74 5.06 4.32
CA ASN A 431 31.67 5.88 5.02
C ASN A 431 32.07 7.08 4.14
N ASP A 432 31.38 8.21 4.33
CA ASP A 432 31.69 9.49 3.69
C ASP A 432 31.89 9.39 2.15
N ILE A 433 30.92 8.77 1.48
CA ILE A 433 31.00 8.46 0.04
C ILE A 433 31.19 9.72 -0.82
N ASN A 434 30.60 10.83 -0.39
CA ASN A 434 30.68 12.10 -1.12
C ASN A 434 31.89 12.96 -0.71
N GLY A 435 32.66 12.57 0.32
CA GLY A 435 33.76 13.38 0.87
C GLY A 435 33.28 14.66 1.55
N ASP A 436 32.04 14.69 2.00
CA ASP A 436 31.42 15.86 2.64
C ASP A 436 31.38 15.76 4.18
N GLY A 437 31.90 14.66 4.74
CA GLY A 437 31.89 14.37 6.17
C GLY A 437 30.53 14.00 6.74
N HIS A 438 29.49 13.93 5.89
CA HIS A 438 28.11 13.72 6.31
C HIS A 438 27.45 12.48 5.68
N SER A 439 28.00 11.99 4.57
CA SER A 439 27.46 10.84 3.83
C SER A 439 27.84 9.50 4.48
N THR A 440 27.49 9.32 5.74
CA THR A 440 27.76 8.10 6.50
C THR A 440 26.46 7.46 6.99
N GLY A 441 26.38 6.15 6.94
CA GLY A 441 25.27 5.39 7.48
C GLY A 441 25.59 3.91 7.55
N LYS A 442 24.98 3.22 8.50
CA LYS A 442 25.24 1.80 8.73
C LYS A 442 23.97 1.06 9.15
N GLY A 443 23.79 -0.14 8.62
CA GLY A 443 22.88 -1.11 9.16
C GLY A 443 23.40 -1.78 10.41
N ASN A 444 22.50 -2.13 11.32
CA ASN A 444 22.81 -2.87 12.54
C ASN A 444 21.74 -3.92 12.84
N VAL A 445 22.13 -5.08 13.34
CA VAL A 445 21.24 -6.09 13.94
C VAL A 445 21.76 -6.40 15.32
N GLU A 446 20.93 -6.23 16.35
CA GLU A 446 21.38 -6.44 17.73
C GLU A 446 21.25 -7.89 18.17
N HIS A 447 20.15 -8.54 17.80
CA HIS A 447 19.87 -9.93 18.15
C HIS A 447 19.35 -10.71 16.96
N MET A 448 19.91 -11.89 16.74
CA MET A 448 19.52 -12.76 15.63
C MET A 448 19.22 -14.17 16.12
N ILE A 449 18.10 -14.70 15.70
CA ILE A 449 17.65 -16.06 16.03
C ILE A 449 17.42 -16.81 14.71
N LEU A 450 18.09 -17.94 14.53
CA LEU A 450 17.89 -18.84 13.40
C LEU A 450 17.43 -20.20 13.92
N ASP A 451 16.23 -20.65 13.47
CA ASP A 451 15.60 -21.90 13.88
C ASP A 451 15.59 -22.09 15.41
N GLY A 452 15.24 -21.04 16.15
CA GLY A 452 15.18 -21.03 17.61
C GLY A 452 16.52 -20.96 18.35
N LYS A 453 17.64 -20.80 17.63
CA LYS A 453 18.96 -20.64 18.23
C LYS A 453 19.46 -19.22 18.06
N THR A 454 19.91 -18.59 19.13
CA THR A 454 20.59 -17.29 19.07
C THR A 454 21.90 -17.46 18.31
N VAL A 455 22.11 -16.64 17.26
CA VAL A 455 23.32 -16.62 16.42
C VAL A 455 24.07 -15.31 16.48
N LEU A 456 23.44 -14.25 17.03
CA LEU A 456 24.02 -12.95 17.37
C LEU A 456 23.30 -12.38 18.60
#